data_08377b00ee6c6e92985ea88641ca37f8
#
_entry.id   08377b00ee6c6e92985ea88641ca37f8
#
_cell.length_a   1.000
_cell.length_b   1.000
_cell.length_c   1.000
_cell.angle_alpha   90.00
_cell.angle_beta   90.00
_cell.angle_gamma   90.00
#
_symmetry.space_group_name_H-M   'P 1'
#
loop_
_entity.id
_entity.type
_entity.pdbx_description
1 polymer ?
#
loop_
_entity_poly.entity_id
_entity_poly.type
_entity_poly.pdbx_seq_one_letter_code
_entity_poly.pdbx_strand_id
1 'polypeptide(L)'
;MKYDALFTPFKIGNMEVKNRFVMAPMGTNSSHIDGCIANDEIDYFEARAKGGVGLIIMGCQFLNPDLAQGSLEGILQNSYVIPQLTTVVEATHRWGAKICCQISCGTGRNAFPNMYGEPPFSSSDTPSTFNPEMKCRPLSEEDIKKIMTEFANSAIIAKNAGFDAIEIHGHAGYLVDQFMSPVWNKRTDEYGGSAENRMRFATEIVQSIKQAVDLPVIFRIALDHLFVEGRTLDESMELIEILEKAGVDALDIDAGCYERIDYIFPTAYLGDACMDYVCKEARKHVNIPIMNAGNHTPESALRLIESKDADFVMFGRQFIADPDTVNKLMSDHEEDVRPCIRCNEECVGRIVGRLTKLSCAVNPQACEEERFAIKPCSQVKNIVVIGAGPAGLEAARVAAAEGHNVEIYEKTNMIGGQLSVAATPKFKDQLKKLVKWFEVQLNKLDVIIHFNYEVKADDQILKNADQI
;
A
#
# COMPACT_ATOMS: atom_id res chain seq x y z
N MET A 1 -9.05 23.48 11.63
CA MET A 1 -9.22 21.99 11.48
C MET A 1 -8.18 21.28 12.38
N LYS A 2 -8.50 20.14 12.92
CA LYS A 2 -7.61 19.36 13.81
C LYS A 2 -6.26 18.99 13.15
N TYR A 3 -6.24 18.81 11.84
CA TYR A 3 -5.11 18.28 11.09
C TYR A 3 -4.54 19.24 10.03
N ASP A 4 -4.64 20.55 10.22
CA ASP A 4 -4.28 21.58 9.22
C ASP A 4 -2.89 21.42 8.61
N ALA A 5 -1.88 21.03 9.41
CA ALA A 5 -0.53 20.84 8.92
C ALA A 5 -0.42 19.73 7.84
N LEU A 6 -1.30 18.72 7.90
CA LEU A 6 -1.33 17.63 6.91
C LEU A 6 -1.89 18.06 5.55
N PHE A 7 -2.63 19.18 5.50
CA PHE A 7 -3.25 19.71 4.28
C PHE A 7 -2.42 20.79 3.61
N THR A 8 -1.21 21.06 4.10
CA THR A 8 -0.28 21.99 3.46
C THR A 8 0.44 21.37 2.28
N PRO A 9 0.62 22.07 1.15
CA PRO A 9 1.37 21.52 0.02
C PRO A 9 2.87 21.39 0.36
N PHE A 10 3.55 20.50 -0.37
CA PHE A 10 5.00 20.34 -0.29
C PHE A 10 5.60 19.87 -1.61
N LYS A 11 6.92 20.03 -1.79
CA LYS A 11 7.59 19.69 -3.06
C LYS A 11 8.52 18.50 -2.94
N ILE A 12 8.55 17.68 -3.99
CA ILE A 12 9.56 16.66 -4.26
C ILE A 12 10.24 17.04 -5.57
N GLY A 13 11.48 17.49 -5.53
CA GLY A 13 12.13 18.10 -6.70
C GLY A 13 11.28 19.25 -7.27
N ASN A 14 10.87 19.16 -8.53
CA ASN A 14 10.02 20.14 -9.21
C ASN A 14 8.51 19.83 -9.09
N MET A 15 8.11 18.68 -8.53
CA MET A 15 6.73 18.26 -8.36
C MET A 15 6.14 18.83 -7.07
N GLU A 16 5.03 19.57 -7.17
CA GLU A 16 4.25 20.02 -6.01
C GLU A 16 3.11 19.04 -5.73
N VAL A 17 3.02 18.60 -4.47
CA VAL A 17 1.98 17.70 -3.94
C VAL A 17 1.04 18.53 -3.05
N LYS A 18 -0.28 18.46 -3.28
CA LYS A 18 -1.31 19.32 -2.67
C LYS A 18 -1.47 19.17 -1.14
N ASN A 19 -1.02 18.05 -0.55
CA ASN A 19 -1.07 17.78 0.90
C ASN A 19 0.01 16.75 1.29
N ARG A 20 0.09 16.40 2.57
CA ARG A 20 1.12 15.50 3.13
C ARG A 20 0.73 14.01 3.10
N PHE A 21 -0.44 13.66 2.57
CA PHE A 21 -0.91 12.30 2.48
C PHE A 21 -0.40 11.61 1.21
N VAL A 22 0.32 10.50 1.40
CA VAL A 22 0.80 9.65 0.31
C VAL A 22 0.17 8.27 0.42
N MET A 23 -0.35 7.75 -0.68
CA MET A 23 -0.73 6.35 -0.78
C MET A 23 0.52 5.51 -1.00
N ALA A 24 0.84 4.65 -0.02
CA ALA A 24 1.97 3.73 -0.11
C ALA A 24 1.81 2.76 -1.30
N PRO A 25 2.90 2.38 -1.97
CA PRO A 25 2.84 1.41 -3.07
C PRO A 25 2.39 0.05 -2.55
N MET A 26 1.31 -0.45 -3.13
CA MET A 26 0.73 -1.75 -2.81
C MET A 26 0.33 -2.42 -4.11
N GLY A 27 0.80 -3.64 -4.32
CA GLY A 27 0.36 -4.44 -5.43
C GLY A 27 -1.13 -4.76 -5.34
N THR A 28 -1.80 -4.80 -6.46
CA THR A 28 -3.21 -5.20 -6.57
C THR A 28 -3.37 -6.63 -7.04
N ASN A 29 -2.34 -7.16 -7.70
CA ASN A 29 -2.34 -8.45 -8.37
C ASN A 29 -3.53 -8.62 -9.32
N SER A 30 -3.90 -7.53 -10.01
CA SER A 30 -5.06 -7.45 -10.91
C SER A 30 -4.69 -7.14 -12.37
N SER A 31 -3.42 -6.88 -12.67
CA SER A 31 -2.97 -6.65 -14.03
C SER A 31 -3.16 -7.90 -14.93
N HIS A 32 -3.23 -7.69 -16.23
CA HIS A 32 -3.32 -8.76 -17.22
C HIS A 32 -1.99 -9.49 -17.37
N ILE A 33 -2.03 -10.71 -17.90
CA ILE A 33 -0.83 -11.55 -18.08
C ILE A 33 0.22 -10.94 -19.03
N ASP A 34 -0.19 -10.02 -19.89
CA ASP A 34 0.70 -9.26 -20.78
C ASP A 34 1.35 -8.04 -20.10
N GLY A 35 1.05 -7.81 -18.81
CA GLY A 35 1.56 -6.69 -18.02
C GLY A 35 0.78 -5.39 -18.18
N CYS A 36 -0.33 -5.37 -18.92
CA CYS A 36 -1.24 -4.24 -18.96
C CYS A 36 -2.06 -4.17 -17.67
N ILE A 37 -2.28 -2.97 -17.14
CA ILE A 37 -3.16 -2.76 -16.00
C ILE A 37 -4.63 -3.00 -16.38
N ALA A 38 -5.43 -3.53 -15.45
CA ALA A 38 -6.84 -3.78 -15.66
C ALA A 38 -7.70 -2.54 -15.31
N ASN A 39 -8.95 -2.49 -15.82
CA ASN A 39 -9.86 -1.37 -15.56
C ASN A 39 -10.19 -1.21 -14.08
N ASP A 40 -10.38 -2.31 -13.35
CA ASP A 40 -10.63 -2.28 -11.91
C ASP A 40 -9.44 -1.72 -11.11
N GLU A 41 -8.22 -1.81 -11.63
CA GLU A 41 -7.04 -1.17 -11.05
C GLU A 41 -7.06 0.36 -11.30
N ILE A 42 -7.54 0.80 -12.45
CA ILE A 42 -7.75 2.23 -12.75
C ILE A 42 -8.79 2.80 -11.78
N ASP A 43 -9.94 2.15 -11.62
CA ASP A 43 -11.01 2.56 -10.69
C ASP A 43 -10.50 2.61 -9.24
N TYR A 44 -9.66 1.65 -8.86
CA TYR A 44 -9.01 1.59 -7.56
C TYR A 44 -8.16 2.83 -7.27
N PHE A 45 -7.28 3.25 -8.18
CA PHE A 45 -6.46 4.45 -8.00
C PHE A 45 -7.29 5.73 -8.10
N GLU A 46 -8.24 5.82 -9.04
CA GLU A 46 -9.14 6.97 -9.15
C GLU A 46 -9.94 7.22 -7.87
N ALA A 47 -10.46 6.18 -7.23
CA ALA A 47 -11.21 6.30 -5.99
C ALA A 47 -10.37 6.96 -4.87
N ARG A 48 -9.07 6.64 -4.77
CA ARG A 48 -8.16 7.25 -3.77
C ARG A 48 -7.79 8.69 -4.12
N ALA A 49 -7.58 8.97 -5.40
CA ALA A 49 -7.35 10.34 -5.88
C ALA A 49 -8.57 11.24 -5.59
N LYS A 50 -9.78 10.76 -5.90
CA LYS A 50 -11.06 11.38 -5.58
C LYS A 50 -11.24 11.57 -4.07
N GLY A 51 -10.78 10.61 -3.28
CA GLY A 51 -10.76 10.62 -1.82
C GLY A 51 -9.79 11.62 -1.19
N GLY A 52 -9.07 12.41 -2.00
CA GLY A 52 -8.28 13.57 -1.54
C GLY A 52 -6.79 13.32 -1.36
N VAL A 53 -6.27 12.13 -1.64
CA VAL A 53 -4.83 11.83 -1.52
C VAL A 53 -4.00 12.80 -2.36
N GLY A 54 -2.84 13.23 -1.84
CA GLY A 54 -1.94 14.18 -2.53
C GLY A 54 -1.05 13.49 -3.57
N LEU A 55 -0.43 12.38 -3.18
CA LEU A 55 0.43 11.57 -4.04
C LEU A 55 0.03 10.10 -3.94
N ILE A 56 -0.11 9.45 -5.07
CA ILE A 56 -0.30 8.00 -5.16
C ILE A 56 0.99 7.39 -5.69
N ILE A 57 1.61 6.47 -4.96
CA ILE A 57 2.67 5.63 -5.51
C ILE A 57 2.01 4.35 -6.01
N MET A 58 1.93 4.21 -7.31
CA MET A 58 1.39 3.04 -7.97
C MET A 58 2.30 1.85 -7.69
N GLY A 59 1.74 0.77 -7.19
CA GLY A 59 2.46 -0.42 -6.77
C GLY A 59 3.35 -1.00 -7.86
N CYS A 60 4.24 -1.87 -7.45
CA CYS A 60 5.38 -2.39 -8.18
C CYS A 60 5.11 -2.70 -9.66
N GLN A 61 5.79 -1.99 -10.55
CA GLN A 61 5.82 -2.28 -11.97
C GLN A 61 7.15 -2.94 -12.30
N PHE A 62 7.13 -4.11 -12.92
CA PHE A 62 8.36 -4.85 -13.22
C PHE A 62 8.98 -4.44 -14.55
N LEU A 63 10.31 -4.54 -14.64
CA LEU A 63 11.06 -4.25 -15.86
C LEU A 63 10.70 -5.21 -17.00
N ASN A 64 10.53 -6.50 -16.68
CA ASN A 64 10.25 -7.56 -17.65
C ASN A 64 9.59 -8.77 -16.97
N PRO A 65 9.00 -9.72 -17.73
CA PRO A 65 8.34 -10.90 -17.18
C PRO A 65 9.25 -11.84 -16.37
N ASP A 66 10.54 -11.94 -16.71
CA ASP A 66 11.48 -12.83 -16.02
C ASP A 66 11.72 -12.37 -14.58
N LEU A 67 11.65 -11.04 -14.35
CA LEU A 67 11.81 -10.42 -13.04
C LEU A 67 10.49 -10.32 -12.26
N ALA A 68 9.34 -10.39 -12.93
CA ALA A 68 8.01 -10.40 -12.31
C ALA A 68 7.68 -11.72 -11.59
N GLN A 69 8.23 -12.82 -12.05
CA GLN A 69 8.22 -14.15 -11.41
C GLN A 69 6.85 -14.62 -10.88
N GLY A 70 5.82 -14.52 -11.72
CA GLY A 70 4.46 -14.99 -11.42
C GLY A 70 3.57 -14.01 -10.68
N SER A 71 4.03 -12.79 -10.41
CA SER A 71 3.19 -11.68 -9.99
C SER A 71 2.32 -11.18 -11.15
N LEU A 72 1.05 -10.85 -10.89
CA LEU A 72 0.14 -10.20 -11.83
C LEU A 72 0.13 -8.68 -11.61
N GLU A 73 1.30 -8.10 -11.49
CA GLU A 73 1.55 -6.64 -11.50
C GLU A 73 1.95 -6.19 -12.90
N GLY A 74 1.96 -4.88 -13.15
CA GLY A 74 2.30 -4.34 -14.45
C GLY A 74 3.74 -4.59 -14.88
N ILE A 75 3.98 -4.60 -16.20
CA ILE A 75 5.31 -4.83 -16.80
C ILE A 75 5.63 -3.72 -17.77
N LEU A 76 6.73 -2.98 -17.51
CA LEU A 76 7.13 -1.80 -18.30
C LEU A 76 8.15 -2.14 -19.39
N GLN A 77 8.03 -3.30 -20.02
CA GLN A 77 8.97 -3.74 -21.06
C GLN A 77 8.71 -3.11 -22.43
N ASN A 78 7.44 -2.89 -22.75
CA ASN A 78 7.02 -2.49 -24.09
C ASN A 78 6.09 -1.27 -24.07
N SER A 79 6.19 -0.42 -25.09
CA SER A 79 5.38 0.82 -25.21
C SER A 79 3.88 0.59 -25.39
N TYR A 80 3.44 -0.61 -25.69
CA TYR A 80 2.00 -0.90 -25.83
C TYR A 80 1.21 -0.76 -24.51
N VAL A 81 1.89 -0.76 -23.36
CA VAL A 81 1.25 -0.53 -22.06
C VAL A 81 0.93 0.95 -21.80
N ILE A 82 1.54 1.88 -22.57
CA ILE A 82 1.36 3.34 -22.38
C ILE A 82 -0.11 3.76 -22.37
N PRO A 83 -0.99 3.31 -23.29
CA PRO A 83 -2.38 3.77 -23.31
C PRO A 83 -3.14 3.51 -22.00
N GLN A 84 -3.02 2.32 -21.41
CA GLN A 84 -3.67 2.02 -20.12
C GLN A 84 -3.02 2.79 -18.97
N LEU A 85 -1.69 2.91 -18.95
CA LEU A 85 -0.98 3.73 -17.96
C LEU A 85 -1.40 5.20 -18.07
N THR A 86 -1.59 5.74 -19.29
CA THR A 86 -2.11 7.09 -19.46
C THR A 86 -3.52 7.24 -18.88
N THR A 87 -4.37 6.23 -19.04
CA THR A 87 -5.72 6.25 -18.48
C THR A 87 -5.72 6.36 -16.96
N VAL A 88 -4.87 5.60 -16.24
CA VAL A 88 -4.79 5.71 -14.77
C VAL A 88 -4.17 7.04 -14.33
N VAL A 89 -3.20 7.57 -15.07
CA VAL A 89 -2.61 8.89 -14.81
C VAL A 89 -3.67 9.99 -14.95
N GLU A 90 -4.41 10.01 -16.05
CA GLU A 90 -5.47 11.00 -16.30
C GLU A 90 -6.61 10.89 -15.27
N ALA A 91 -7.02 9.66 -14.92
CA ALA A 91 -8.02 9.41 -13.88
C ALA A 91 -7.56 9.98 -12.52
N THR A 92 -6.29 9.82 -12.17
CA THR A 92 -5.68 10.37 -10.94
C THR A 92 -5.59 11.90 -11.00
N HIS A 93 -5.07 12.45 -12.09
CA HIS A 93 -4.88 13.90 -12.26
C HIS A 93 -6.19 14.69 -12.25
N ARG A 94 -7.29 14.10 -12.74
CA ARG A 94 -8.64 14.71 -12.69
C ARG A 94 -9.04 15.21 -11.30
N TRP A 95 -8.51 14.58 -10.25
CA TRP A 95 -8.78 14.93 -8.86
C TRP A 95 -7.65 15.74 -8.19
N GLY A 96 -6.67 16.20 -8.99
CA GLY A 96 -5.54 17.00 -8.51
C GLY A 96 -4.54 16.23 -7.65
N ALA A 97 -4.58 14.91 -7.66
CA ALA A 97 -3.54 14.07 -7.09
C ALA A 97 -2.37 13.90 -8.06
N LYS A 98 -1.18 13.69 -7.53
CA LYS A 98 0.02 13.28 -8.27
C LYS A 98 0.13 11.75 -8.27
N ILE A 99 0.77 11.19 -9.31
CA ILE A 99 1.00 9.75 -9.39
C ILE A 99 2.46 9.44 -9.71
N CYS A 100 3.06 8.56 -8.92
CA CYS A 100 4.41 8.06 -9.04
C CYS A 100 4.40 6.60 -9.50
N CYS A 101 5.27 6.24 -10.43
CA CYS A 101 5.45 4.86 -10.88
C CYS A 101 6.55 4.18 -10.07
N GLN A 102 6.21 3.19 -9.24
CA GLN A 102 7.23 2.37 -8.57
C GLN A 102 7.75 1.30 -9.52
N ILE A 103 9.07 1.30 -9.79
CA ILE A 103 9.74 0.36 -10.70
C ILE A 103 10.59 -0.61 -9.89
N SER A 104 10.50 -1.90 -10.24
CA SER A 104 11.22 -2.99 -9.58
C SER A 104 11.93 -3.90 -10.56
N CYS A 105 13.16 -4.27 -10.22
CA CYS A 105 13.89 -5.35 -10.90
C CYS A 105 13.69 -6.73 -10.23
N GLY A 106 12.58 -6.90 -9.49
CA GLY A 106 12.19 -8.18 -8.92
C GLY A 106 12.56 -8.36 -7.45
N THR A 107 12.03 -9.43 -6.89
CA THR A 107 12.14 -9.75 -5.46
C THR A 107 13.44 -10.47 -5.08
N GLY A 108 14.28 -10.80 -6.08
CA GLY A 108 15.56 -11.45 -5.86
C GLY A 108 15.39 -12.81 -5.15
N ARG A 109 16.19 -13.08 -4.11
CA ARG A 109 16.13 -14.33 -3.32
C ARG A 109 14.73 -14.62 -2.71
N ASN A 110 13.88 -13.60 -2.64
CA ASN A 110 12.51 -13.70 -2.13
C ASN A 110 11.49 -14.06 -3.22
N ALA A 111 11.93 -14.35 -4.44
CA ALA A 111 11.08 -14.86 -5.49
C ALA A 111 10.81 -16.37 -5.31
N PHE A 112 9.63 -16.80 -5.73
CA PHE A 112 9.36 -18.21 -5.90
C PHE A 112 10.22 -18.76 -7.06
N PRO A 113 10.78 -19.97 -6.96
CA PRO A 113 11.37 -20.64 -8.12
C PRO A 113 10.33 -20.69 -9.24
N ASN A 114 10.79 -20.45 -10.49
CA ASN A 114 9.88 -20.55 -11.62
C ASN A 114 9.37 -22.00 -11.80
N MET A 115 8.38 -22.18 -12.67
CA MET A 115 7.76 -23.49 -12.88
C MET A 115 8.74 -24.58 -13.39
N TYR A 116 9.91 -24.18 -13.88
CA TYR A 116 10.96 -25.08 -14.34
C TYR A 116 11.99 -25.39 -13.24
N GLY A 117 11.82 -24.81 -12.04
CA GLY A 117 12.73 -25.01 -10.92
C GLY A 117 14.04 -24.25 -11.04
N GLU A 118 14.14 -23.25 -11.92
CA GLU A 118 15.32 -22.40 -12.02
C GLU A 118 15.47 -21.50 -10.80
N PRO A 119 16.71 -21.29 -10.32
CA PRO A 119 16.96 -20.45 -9.16
C PRO A 119 16.64 -18.99 -9.44
N PRO A 120 16.11 -18.25 -8.44
CA PRO A 120 15.92 -16.82 -8.55
C PRO A 120 17.26 -16.08 -8.64
N PHE A 121 17.24 -14.87 -9.18
CA PHE A 121 18.41 -13.99 -9.19
C PHE A 121 18.69 -13.39 -7.81
N SER A 122 19.95 -13.07 -7.52
CA SER A 122 20.33 -12.29 -6.34
C SER A 122 21.65 -11.56 -6.59
N SER A 123 22.10 -10.75 -5.60
CA SER A 123 23.44 -10.17 -5.63
C SER A 123 24.56 -11.23 -5.57
N SER A 124 24.30 -12.35 -4.87
CA SER A 124 25.25 -13.45 -4.66
C SER A 124 24.54 -14.81 -4.65
N ASP A 125 25.28 -15.91 -4.51
CA ASP A 125 24.77 -17.28 -4.43
C ASP A 125 24.13 -17.63 -3.06
N THR A 126 23.42 -16.68 -2.49
CA THR A 126 22.68 -16.82 -1.22
C THR A 126 21.54 -17.83 -1.35
N PRO A 127 21.09 -18.48 -0.25
CA PRO A 127 19.92 -19.35 -0.28
C PRO A 127 18.65 -18.61 -0.68
N SER A 128 17.79 -19.23 -1.49
CA SER A 128 16.44 -18.75 -1.76
C SER A 128 15.60 -18.78 -0.49
N THR A 129 14.76 -17.79 -0.26
CA THR A 129 13.89 -17.70 0.93
C THR A 129 12.87 -18.84 0.98
N PHE A 130 12.28 -19.18 -0.17
CA PHE A 130 11.22 -20.21 -0.23
C PHE A 130 11.74 -21.63 -0.47
N ASN A 131 13.02 -21.78 -0.86
CA ASN A 131 13.70 -23.05 -0.98
C ASN A 131 15.16 -22.90 -0.53
N PRO A 132 15.47 -22.98 0.77
CA PRO A 132 16.82 -22.77 1.30
C PRO A 132 17.89 -23.73 0.79
N GLU A 133 17.52 -24.88 0.25
CA GLU A 133 18.40 -25.84 -0.41
C GLU A 133 18.89 -25.33 -1.78
N MET A 134 18.14 -24.40 -2.38
CA MET A 134 18.45 -23.82 -3.69
C MET A 134 19.26 -22.54 -3.50
N LYS A 135 20.44 -22.48 -4.12
CA LYS A 135 21.23 -21.24 -4.20
C LYS A 135 20.71 -20.36 -5.32
N CYS A 136 20.60 -19.07 -5.05
CA CYS A 136 20.28 -18.06 -6.06
C CYS A 136 21.38 -17.96 -7.12
N ARG A 137 21.01 -17.52 -8.31
CA ARG A 137 21.95 -17.16 -9.38
C ARG A 137 22.43 -15.73 -9.18
N PRO A 138 23.73 -15.50 -8.94
CA PRO A 138 24.28 -14.15 -8.90
C PRO A 138 24.11 -13.44 -10.23
N LEU A 139 23.75 -12.15 -10.22
CA LEU A 139 23.75 -11.35 -11.45
C LEU A 139 25.17 -11.21 -12.00
N SER A 140 25.34 -11.45 -13.29
CA SER A 140 26.55 -11.14 -14.02
C SER A 140 26.66 -9.64 -14.32
N GLU A 141 27.82 -9.14 -14.74
CA GLU A 141 27.96 -7.75 -15.22
C GLU A 141 27.05 -7.45 -16.42
N GLU A 142 26.81 -8.44 -17.28
CA GLU A 142 25.90 -8.31 -18.43
C GLU A 142 24.45 -8.17 -17.97
N ASP A 143 24.01 -8.98 -16.98
CA ASP A 143 22.68 -8.85 -16.35
C ASP A 143 22.52 -7.44 -15.74
N ILE A 144 23.53 -6.96 -15.02
CA ILE A 144 23.51 -5.63 -14.40
C ILE A 144 23.34 -4.53 -15.47
N LYS A 145 24.14 -4.55 -16.53
CA LYS A 145 24.06 -3.59 -17.64
C LYS A 145 22.70 -3.62 -18.34
N LYS A 146 22.13 -4.82 -18.51
CA LYS A 146 20.79 -5.01 -19.07
C LYS A 146 19.74 -4.36 -18.15
N ILE A 147 19.80 -4.61 -16.84
CA ILE A 147 18.89 -4.01 -15.86
C ILE A 147 18.96 -2.47 -15.88
N MET A 148 20.17 -1.86 -15.98
CA MET A 148 20.31 -0.41 -16.10
C MET A 148 19.58 0.13 -17.34
N THR A 149 19.75 -0.54 -18.48
CA THR A 149 19.05 -0.17 -19.73
C THR A 149 17.53 -0.31 -19.58
N GLU A 150 17.06 -1.36 -18.94
CA GLU A 150 15.64 -1.61 -18.71
C GLU A 150 15.03 -0.59 -17.76
N PHE A 151 15.71 -0.17 -16.69
CA PHE A 151 15.26 0.95 -15.84
C PHE A 151 15.09 2.25 -16.62
N ALA A 152 16.07 2.60 -17.47
CA ALA A 152 15.99 3.79 -18.33
C ALA A 152 14.77 3.71 -19.28
N ASN A 153 14.56 2.56 -19.94
CA ASN A 153 13.42 2.34 -20.83
C ASN A 153 12.07 2.40 -20.09
N SER A 154 11.98 1.76 -18.91
CA SER A 154 10.77 1.79 -18.08
C SER A 154 10.44 3.21 -17.60
N ALA A 155 11.46 4.00 -17.24
CA ALA A 155 11.29 5.41 -16.90
C ALA A 155 10.77 6.24 -18.09
N ILE A 156 11.25 5.99 -19.32
CA ILE A 156 10.73 6.62 -20.54
C ILE A 156 9.25 6.24 -20.78
N ILE A 157 8.88 4.98 -20.58
CA ILE A 157 7.50 4.52 -20.71
C ILE A 157 6.61 5.25 -19.67
N ALA A 158 7.03 5.31 -18.40
CA ALA A 158 6.30 6.01 -17.35
C ALA A 158 6.16 7.52 -17.66
N LYS A 159 7.23 8.19 -18.09
CA LYS A 159 7.18 9.59 -18.53
C LYS A 159 6.19 9.80 -19.67
N ASN A 160 6.24 8.95 -20.69
CA ASN A 160 5.35 9.05 -21.85
C ASN A 160 3.88 8.77 -21.51
N ALA A 161 3.63 7.97 -20.47
CA ALA A 161 2.29 7.76 -19.90
C ALA A 161 1.80 8.94 -19.06
N GLY A 162 2.69 9.88 -18.67
CA GLY A 162 2.35 11.09 -17.93
C GLY A 162 2.54 11.01 -16.41
N PHE A 163 3.24 10.00 -15.88
CA PHE A 163 3.58 9.94 -14.45
C PHE A 163 4.39 11.17 -14.01
N ASP A 164 4.16 11.60 -12.78
CA ASP A 164 4.79 12.80 -12.18
C ASP A 164 6.15 12.50 -11.54
N ALA A 165 6.44 11.27 -11.15
CA ALA A 165 7.68 10.82 -10.53
C ALA A 165 7.93 9.33 -10.76
N ILE A 166 9.16 8.89 -10.51
CA ILE A 166 9.56 7.48 -10.49
C ILE A 166 9.97 7.12 -9.06
N GLU A 167 9.57 5.95 -8.57
CA GLU A 167 10.11 5.38 -7.35
C GLU A 167 10.89 4.11 -7.64
N ILE A 168 12.09 4.00 -7.07
CA ILE A 168 12.93 2.78 -7.14
C ILE A 168 12.61 1.91 -5.92
N HIS A 169 12.21 0.66 -6.18
CA HIS A 169 11.90 -0.30 -5.12
C HIS A 169 13.17 -0.95 -4.55
N GLY A 170 13.73 -0.35 -3.49
CA GLY A 170 14.98 -0.78 -2.85
C GLY A 170 14.82 -1.24 -1.40
N HIS A 171 13.67 -1.85 -1.02
CA HIS A 171 13.43 -2.29 0.37
C HIS A 171 13.00 -3.76 0.48
N ALA A 172 12.62 -4.20 1.67
CA ALA A 172 12.07 -5.51 2.02
C ALA A 172 13.01 -6.71 1.76
N GLY A 173 14.30 -6.49 1.55
CA GLY A 173 15.22 -7.55 1.14
C GLY A 173 15.03 -7.99 -0.32
N TYR A 174 14.47 -7.12 -1.19
CA TYR A 174 14.36 -7.38 -2.63
C TYR A 174 15.68 -7.14 -3.36
N LEU A 175 15.74 -7.36 -4.67
CA LEU A 175 17.00 -7.46 -5.39
C LEU A 175 17.92 -6.25 -5.19
N VAL A 176 17.41 -5.02 -5.23
CA VAL A 176 18.20 -3.79 -4.97
C VAL A 176 18.73 -3.79 -3.53
N ASP A 177 17.88 -4.10 -2.55
CA ASP A 177 18.28 -4.16 -1.13
C ASP A 177 19.32 -5.26 -0.87
N GLN A 178 19.24 -6.37 -1.62
CA GLN A 178 20.23 -7.45 -1.54
C GLN A 178 21.63 -7.00 -1.97
N PHE A 179 21.74 -6.07 -2.91
CA PHE A 179 23.04 -5.45 -3.25
C PHE A 179 23.55 -4.54 -2.14
N MET A 180 22.68 -3.75 -1.52
CA MET A 180 23.03 -2.77 -0.49
C MET A 180 23.46 -3.42 0.83
N SER A 181 22.97 -4.63 1.14
CA SER A 181 23.17 -5.26 2.44
C SER A 181 24.32 -6.28 2.44
N PRO A 182 25.28 -6.20 3.38
CA PRO A 182 26.40 -7.13 3.46
C PRO A 182 25.97 -8.56 3.85
N VAL A 183 24.74 -8.74 4.38
CA VAL A 183 24.23 -10.06 4.74
C VAL A 183 23.95 -10.91 3.51
N TRP A 184 23.49 -10.30 2.41
CA TRP A 184 23.18 -10.98 1.15
C TRP A 184 24.22 -10.73 0.06
N ASN A 185 24.91 -9.57 0.07
CA ASN A 185 25.95 -9.23 -0.89
C ASN A 185 27.33 -9.77 -0.44
N LYS A 186 27.73 -10.88 -1.02
CA LYS A 186 29.04 -11.52 -0.79
C LYS A 186 30.00 -11.35 -1.98
N ARG A 187 29.71 -10.39 -2.86
CA ARG A 187 30.54 -10.11 -4.05
C ARG A 187 31.90 -9.56 -3.66
N THR A 188 32.88 -9.85 -4.51
CA THR A 188 34.28 -9.37 -4.38
C THR A 188 34.70 -8.47 -5.52
N ASP A 189 33.78 -8.18 -6.45
CA ASP A 189 33.93 -7.24 -7.54
C ASP A 189 33.53 -5.80 -7.12
N GLU A 190 33.40 -4.90 -8.08
CA GLU A 190 33.07 -3.49 -7.86
C GLU A 190 31.66 -3.25 -7.31
N TYR A 191 30.80 -4.29 -7.21
CA TYR A 191 29.46 -4.23 -6.62
C TYR A 191 29.40 -4.81 -5.19
N GLY A 192 30.55 -5.15 -4.57
CA GLY A 192 30.61 -5.78 -3.24
C GLY A 192 31.71 -5.21 -2.35
N GLY A 193 31.71 -5.59 -1.07
CA GLY A 193 32.68 -5.15 -0.09
C GLY A 193 32.29 -3.86 0.60
N SER A 194 32.90 -2.70 0.26
CA SER A 194 32.62 -1.39 0.90
C SER A 194 31.19 -0.91 0.68
N ALA A 195 30.74 0.06 1.50
CA ALA A 195 29.42 0.66 1.34
C ALA A 195 29.23 1.27 -0.05
N GLU A 196 30.21 2.03 -0.54
CA GLU A 196 30.17 2.62 -1.88
C GLU A 196 30.00 1.57 -2.98
N ASN A 197 30.74 0.45 -2.88
CA ASN A 197 30.63 -0.63 -3.86
C ASN A 197 29.26 -1.33 -3.79
N ARG A 198 28.75 -1.61 -2.59
CA ARG A 198 27.41 -2.18 -2.43
C ARG A 198 26.30 -1.25 -2.91
N MET A 199 26.51 0.07 -2.79
CA MET A 199 25.57 1.08 -3.27
C MET A 199 25.67 1.33 -4.78
N ARG A 200 26.72 0.87 -5.45
CA ARG A 200 26.94 1.09 -6.89
C ARG A 200 25.75 0.68 -7.73
N PHE A 201 25.18 -0.52 -7.50
CA PHE A 201 24.01 -0.98 -8.23
C PHE A 201 22.81 -0.01 -8.09
N ALA A 202 22.52 0.43 -6.87
CA ALA A 202 21.43 1.38 -6.61
C ALA A 202 21.70 2.75 -7.23
N THR A 203 22.92 3.29 -7.11
CA THR A 203 23.28 4.60 -7.66
C THR A 203 23.32 4.61 -9.18
N GLU A 204 23.75 3.53 -9.83
CA GLU A 204 23.69 3.38 -11.28
C GLU A 204 22.26 3.32 -11.80
N ILE A 205 21.33 2.68 -11.08
CA ILE A 205 19.90 2.74 -11.39
C ILE A 205 19.39 4.18 -11.34
N VAL A 206 19.70 4.93 -10.27
CA VAL A 206 19.32 6.34 -10.14
C VAL A 206 19.84 7.15 -11.32
N GLN A 207 21.13 6.99 -11.66
CA GLN A 207 21.78 7.69 -12.76
C GLN A 207 21.16 7.34 -14.12
N SER A 208 20.86 6.05 -14.37
CA SER A 208 20.22 5.59 -15.61
C SER A 208 18.86 6.24 -15.82
N ILE A 209 18.05 6.33 -14.76
CA ILE A 209 16.74 7.00 -14.80
C ILE A 209 16.91 8.50 -15.03
N LYS A 210 17.78 9.17 -14.26
CA LYS A 210 18.02 10.64 -14.36
C LYS A 210 18.58 11.07 -15.71
N GLN A 211 19.35 10.21 -16.37
CA GLN A 211 19.84 10.45 -17.74
C GLN A 211 18.73 10.27 -18.79
N ALA A 212 17.77 9.40 -18.55
CA ALA A 212 16.69 9.08 -19.49
C ALA A 212 15.51 10.06 -19.40
N VAL A 213 15.19 10.57 -18.20
CA VAL A 213 14.01 11.41 -17.95
C VAL A 213 14.31 12.53 -16.94
N ASP A 214 13.54 13.62 -16.99
CA ASP A 214 13.61 14.77 -16.09
C ASP A 214 12.57 14.71 -14.94
N LEU A 215 12.10 13.52 -14.60
CA LEU A 215 11.17 13.30 -13.48
C LEU A 215 11.90 13.22 -12.15
N PRO A 216 11.28 13.66 -11.04
CA PRO A 216 11.77 13.37 -9.70
C PRO A 216 11.94 11.88 -9.47
N VAL A 217 13.01 11.49 -8.78
CA VAL A 217 13.31 10.10 -8.40
C VAL A 217 13.18 9.96 -6.89
N ILE A 218 12.24 9.12 -6.47
CA ILE A 218 12.06 8.70 -5.08
C ILE A 218 12.78 7.37 -4.91
N PHE A 219 13.38 7.13 -3.76
CA PHE A 219 14.00 5.84 -3.46
C PHE A 219 13.39 5.25 -2.19
N ARG A 220 12.81 4.04 -2.33
CA ARG A 220 12.27 3.32 -1.19
C ARG A 220 13.32 2.39 -0.58
N ILE A 221 13.60 2.58 0.72
CA ILE A 221 14.62 1.85 1.47
C ILE A 221 14.17 1.49 2.88
N ALA A 222 14.40 0.24 3.31
CA ALA A 222 14.32 -0.14 4.71
C ALA A 222 15.60 0.29 5.42
N LEU A 223 15.49 1.13 6.44
CA LEU A 223 16.65 1.64 7.18
C LEU A 223 17.13 0.71 8.29
N ASP A 224 16.28 -0.22 8.73
CA ASP A 224 16.62 -1.18 9.77
C ASP A 224 15.99 -2.53 9.41
N HIS A 225 16.81 -3.57 9.22
CA HIS A 225 16.32 -4.89 8.87
C HIS A 225 15.72 -5.66 10.07
N LEU A 226 16.01 -5.22 11.30
CA LEU A 226 15.43 -5.75 12.55
C LEU A 226 15.72 -7.23 12.83
N PHE A 227 16.83 -7.78 12.30
CA PHE A 227 17.35 -9.09 12.68
C PHE A 227 18.87 -9.06 12.85
N VAL A 228 19.43 -10.03 13.58
CA VAL A 228 20.79 -9.95 14.18
C VAL A 228 21.89 -9.69 13.15
N GLU A 229 21.84 -10.34 11.99
CA GLU A 229 22.85 -10.16 10.93
C GLU A 229 22.45 -9.09 9.90
N GLY A 230 21.24 -8.54 10.03
CA GLY A 230 20.70 -7.55 9.09
C GLY A 230 21.36 -6.19 9.21
N ARG A 231 21.18 -5.36 8.18
CA ARG A 231 21.64 -3.97 8.19
C ARG A 231 20.91 -3.21 9.29
N THR A 232 21.69 -2.52 10.13
CA THR A 232 21.18 -1.69 11.23
C THR A 232 20.80 -0.28 10.76
N LEU A 233 20.06 0.45 11.60
CA LEU A 233 19.73 1.86 11.36
C LEU A 233 21.00 2.70 11.17
N ASP A 234 22.02 2.55 12.04
CA ASP A 234 23.27 3.32 11.95
C ASP A 234 24.02 3.06 10.65
N GLU A 235 24.11 1.79 10.21
CA GLU A 235 24.74 1.44 8.93
C GLU A 235 23.99 2.01 7.72
N SER A 236 22.70 2.25 7.84
CA SER A 236 21.86 2.78 6.76
C SER A 236 22.03 4.29 6.57
N MET A 237 22.58 5.01 7.54
CA MET A 237 22.76 6.47 7.44
C MET A 237 23.73 6.85 6.32
N GLU A 238 24.85 6.16 6.22
CA GLU A 238 25.80 6.34 5.11
C GLU A 238 25.13 6.07 3.74
N LEU A 239 24.26 5.06 3.67
CA LEU A 239 23.60 4.69 2.41
C LEU A 239 22.64 5.76 1.92
N ILE A 240 21.85 6.39 2.81
CA ILE A 240 20.95 7.48 2.42
C ILE A 240 21.71 8.76 1.99
N GLU A 241 22.86 9.04 2.60
CA GLU A 241 23.74 10.13 2.15
C GLU A 241 24.30 9.86 0.73
N ILE A 242 24.65 8.61 0.43
CA ILE A 242 25.10 8.20 -0.92
C ILE A 242 23.95 8.37 -1.92
N LEU A 243 22.71 8.01 -1.56
CA LEU A 243 21.53 8.18 -2.41
C LEU A 243 21.22 9.65 -2.69
N GLU A 244 21.27 10.53 -1.68
CA GLU A 244 21.10 11.98 -1.88
C GLU A 244 22.17 12.53 -2.83
N LYS A 245 23.44 12.17 -2.63
CA LYS A 245 24.55 12.56 -3.53
C LYS A 245 24.39 12.02 -4.95
N ALA A 246 23.76 10.85 -5.12
CA ALA A 246 23.47 10.29 -6.45
C ALA A 246 22.32 10.99 -7.18
N GLY A 247 21.59 11.89 -6.51
CA GLY A 247 20.53 12.72 -7.09
C GLY A 247 19.13 12.21 -6.84
N VAL A 248 18.88 11.39 -5.82
CA VAL A 248 17.54 11.07 -5.34
C VAL A 248 16.84 12.34 -4.83
N ASP A 249 15.58 12.55 -5.19
CA ASP A 249 14.82 13.76 -4.85
C ASP A 249 13.97 13.60 -3.57
N ALA A 250 13.68 12.37 -3.14
CA ALA A 250 13.02 12.06 -1.87
C ALA A 250 13.26 10.61 -1.44
N LEU A 251 13.15 10.34 -0.14
CA LEU A 251 13.25 9.00 0.42
C LEU A 251 11.88 8.52 0.95
N ASP A 252 11.47 7.32 0.53
CA ASP A 252 10.42 6.53 1.20
C ASP A 252 11.13 5.55 2.15
N ILE A 253 11.01 5.79 3.46
CA ILE A 253 11.73 5.04 4.48
C ILE A 253 10.81 4.26 5.40
N ASP A 254 11.21 3.03 5.67
CA ASP A 254 10.56 2.12 6.60
C ASP A 254 11.58 1.21 7.30
N ALA A 255 11.13 0.11 7.90
CA ALA A 255 11.96 -0.90 8.54
C ALA A 255 11.40 -2.29 8.24
N GLY A 256 12.27 -3.30 8.40
CA GLY A 256 11.93 -4.70 8.20
C GLY A 256 12.30 -5.23 6.81
N CYS A 257 12.37 -6.54 6.74
CA CYS A 257 12.60 -7.31 5.52
C CYS A 257 11.86 -8.66 5.65
N TYR A 258 12.07 -9.61 4.74
CA TYR A 258 11.34 -10.89 4.79
C TYR A 258 11.64 -11.71 6.06
N GLU A 259 12.82 -11.55 6.67
CA GLU A 259 13.14 -12.12 7.98
C GLU A 259 12.32 -11.49 9.13
N ARG A 260 11.76 -10.30 8.91
CA ARG A 260 10.88 -9.56 9.80
C ARG A 260 9.64 -9.06 9.06
N ILE A 261 8.96 -10.00 8.40
CA ILE A 261 7.75 -9.74 7.60
C ILE A 261 6.63 -9.09 8.42
N ASP A 262 6.64 -9.26 9.73
CA ASP A 262 5.76 -8.58 10.67
C ASP A 262 5.90 -7.04 10.64
N TYR A 263 7.04 -6.50 10.21
CA TYR A 263 7.25 -5.07 10.00
C TYR A 263 6.93 -4.62 8.57
N ILE A 264 7.13 -5.45 7.55
CA ILE A 264 6.71 -5.11 6.18
C ILE A 264 5.18 -4.93 6.11
N PHE A 265 4.44 -5.78 6.81
CA PHE A 265 2.98 -5.75 6.90
C PHE A 265 2.52 -5.66 8.36
N PRO A 266 2.78 -4.51 9.04
CA PRO A 266 2.62 -4.43 10.47
C PRO A 266 1.17 -4.63 10.91
N THR A 267 0.94 -5.66 11.74
CA THR A 267 -0.36 -5.96 12.32
C THR A 267 -0.66 -5.07 13.52
N ALA A 268 -1.81 -5.29 14.16
CA ALA A 268 -2.20 -4.58 15.37
C ALA A 268 -1.25 -4.81 16.56
N TYR A 269 -0.48 -5.89 16.55
CA TYR A 269 0.49 -6.20 17.62
C TYR A 269 1.64 -5.18 17.73
N LEU A 270 2.04 -4.55 16.62
CA LEU A 270 3.12 -3.57 16.60
C LEU A 270 2.67 -2.15 16.99
N GLY A 271 1.36 -1.93 17.15
CA GLY A 271 0.83 -0.63 17.53
C GLY A 271 0.80 0.40 16.39
N ASP A 272 0.64 1.67 16.77
CA ASP A 272 0.60 2.81 15.86
C ASP A 272 2.00 3.32 15.57
N ALA A 273 2.24 3.80 14.34
CA ALA A 273 3.48 4.45 13.90
C ALA A 273 4.74 3.64 14.24
N CYS A 274 4.68 2.31 14.09
CA CYS A 274 5.71 1.40 14.62
C CYS A 274 7.09 1.53 13.95
N MET A 275 7.21 2.32 12.87
CA MET A 275 8.46 2.56 12.14
C MET A 275 8.82 4.06 12.06
N ASP A 276 8.18 4.95 12.83
CA ASP A 276 8.46 6.39 12.79
C ASP A 276 9.84 6.77 13.37
N TYR A 277 10.41 5.90 14.20
CA TYR A 277 11.71 6.10 14.84
C TYR A 277 12.85 6.30 13.82
N VAL A 278 12.76 5.69 12.62
CA VAL A 278 13.78 5.81 11.59
C VAL A 278 13.85 7.23 11.00
N CYS A 279 12.73 7.98 11.03
CA CYS A 279 12.64 9.33 10.44
C CYS A 279 13.55 10.32 11.17
N LYS A 280 13.51 10.28 12.51
CA LYS A 280 14.28 11.19 13.36
C LYS A 280 15.78 11.03 13.14
N GLU A 281 16.25 9.80 12.89
CA GLU A 281 17.66 9.57 12.62
C GLU A 281 18.00 9.99 11.19
N ALA A 282 17.22 9.54 10.19
CA ALA A 282 17.44 9.88 8.80
C ALA A 282 17.48 11.41 8.55
N ARG A 283 16.62 12.19 9.23
CA ARG A 283 16.59 13.65 9.10
C ARG A 283 17.89 14.36 9.49
N LYS A 284 18.74 13.73 10.28
CA LYS A 284 20.06 14.30 10.63
C LYS A 284 21.08 14.17 9.51
N HIS A 285 20.84 13.26 8.56
CA HIS A 285 21.79 12.85 7.52
C HIS A 285 21.43 13.35 6.13
N VAL A 286 20.14 13.65 5.86
CA VAL A 286 19.68 14.11 4.54
C VAL A 286 18.81 15.36 4.62
N ASN A 287 18.84 16.17 3.54
CA ASN A 287 18.05 17.39 3.40
C ASN A 287 16.85 17.21 2.45
N ILE A 288 16.84 16.15 1.64
CA ILE A 288 15.74 15.83 0.74
C ILE A 288 14.48 15.41 1.52
N PRO A 289 13.28 15.55 0.94
CA PRO A 289 12.04 15.10 1.55
C PRO A 289 12.06 13.65 2.00
N ILE A 290 11.46 13.41 3.18
CA ILE A 290 11.30 12.08 3.77
C ILE A 290 9.80 11.76 3.85
N MET A 291 9.42 10.56 3.44
CA MET A 291 8.11 9.97 3.67
C MET A 291 8.22 8.65 4.43
N ASN A 292 7.25 8.36 5.29
CA ASN A 292 7.29 7.18 6.16
C ASN A 292 5.97 6.44 6.20
N ALA A 293 6.05 5.11 6.16
CA ALA A 293 4.95 4.19 6.38
C ALA A 293 5.08 3.46 7.73
N GLY A 294 4.00 2.87 8.24
CA GLY A 294 4.06 2.02 9.43
C GLY A 294 2.89 2.16 10.40
N ASN A 295 1.69 1.74 10.01
CA ASN A 295 0.50 1.82 10.87
C ASN A 295 0.15 3.23 11.37
N HIS A 296 0.40 4.26 10.59
CA HIS A 296 0.04 5.63 10.98
C HIS A 296 -1.45 5.80 11.25
N THR A 297 -1.75 6.63 12.25
CA THR A 297 -3.05 7.26 12.48
C THR A 297 -2.95 8.73 12.09
N PRO A 298 -4.08 9.46 11.91
CA PRO A 298 -4.02 10.90 11.67
C PRO A 298 -3.22 11.67 12.73
N GLU A 299 -3.31 11.27 14.00
CA GLU A 299 -2.56 11.87 15.10
C GLU A 299 -1.05 11.63 15.00
N SER A 300 -0.64 10.40 14.68
CA SER A 300 0.78 10.11 14.49
C SER A 300 1.35 10.78 13.25
N ALA A 301 0.56 10.89 12.19
CA ALA A 301 0.89 11.64 10.99
C ALA A 301 1.12 13.13 11.29
N LEU A 302 0.19 13.75 12.02
CA LEU A 302 0.32 15.16 12.44
C LEU A 302 1.58 15.39 13.27
N ARG A 303 1.81 14.55 14.29
CA ARG A 303 3.02 14.62 15.13
C ARG A 303 4.31 14.55 14.31
N LEU A 304 4.38 13.65 13.32
CA LEU A 304 5.57 13.44 12.51
C LEU A 304 5.87 14.64 11.59
N ILE A 305 4.82 15.29 11.04
CA ILE A 305 4.96 16.49 10.21
C ILE A 305 5.31 17.72 11.09
N GLU A 306 4.67 17.90 12.24
CA GLU A 306 4.94 19.02 13.15
C GLU A 306 6.34 18.97 13.77
N SER A 307 6.86 17.76 14.06
CA SER A 307 8.24 17.58 14.52
C SER A 307 9.28 17.79 13.42
N LYS A 308 8.85 17.81 12.14
CA LYS A 308 9.70 17.89 10.95
C LYS A 308 10.64 16.70 10.76
N ASP A 309 10.33 15.58 11.38
CA ASP A 309 11.09 14.34 11.20
C ASP A 309 10.76 13.68 9.84
N ALA A 310 9.55 13.93 9.30
CA ALA A 310 9.20 13.62 7.92
C ALA A 310 8.43 14.77 7.27
N ASP A 311 8.35 14.75 5.94
CA ASP A 311 7.64 15.74 5.13
C ASP A 311 6.31 15.21 4.59
N PHE A 312 6.20 13.88 4.47
CA PHE A 312 5.00 13.18 4.06
C PHE A 312 4.75 11.96 4.95
N VAL A 313 3.49 11.57 5.07
CA VAL A 313 3.09 10.36 5.79
C VAL A 313 2.31 9.45 4.86
N MET A 314 2.70 8.17 4.84
CA MET A 314 2.14 7.20 3.94
C MET A 314 1.09 6.33 4.62
N PHE A 315 -0.04 6.22 3.97
CA PHE A 315 -1.11 5.30 4.34
C PHE A 315 -1.28 4.24 3.24
N GLY A 316 -1.17 2.97 3.60
CA GLY A 316 -1.44 1.86 2.69
C GLY A 316 -2.84 1.30 2.95
N ARG A 317 -2.93 0.34 3.84
CA ARG A 317 -4.16 -0.42 4.12
C ARG A 317 -5.34 0.43 4.60
N GLN A 318 -5.09 1.61 5.19
CA GLN A 318 -6.17 2.54 5.54
C GLN A 318 -6.89 3.04 4.28
N PHE A 319 -6.15 3.34 3.20
CA PHE A 319 -6.76 3.74 1.92
C PHE A 319 -7.40 2.58 1.14
N ILE A 320 -7.08 1.33 1.49
CA ILE A 320 -7.84 0.16 1.02
C ILE A 320 -9.18 0.08 1.77
N ALA A 321 -9.16 0.26 3.09
CA ALA A 321 -10.35 0.21 3.95
C ALA A 321 -11.31 1.37 3.67
N ASP A 322 -10.78 2.57 3.43
CA ASP A 322 -11.55 3.77 3.14
C ASP A 322 -10.81 4.69 2.16
N PRO A 323 -11.15 4.68 0.88
CA PRO A 323 -10.52 5.56 -0.10
C PRO A 323 -10.76 7.05 0.16
N ASP A 324 -11.85 7.43 0.86
CA ASP A 324 -12.26 8.81 1.12
C ASP A 324 -11.71 9.37 2.45
N THR A 325 -10.75 8.68 3.05
CA THR A 325 -10.16 9.05 4.35
C THR A 325 -9.71 10.52 4.40
N VAL A 326 -9.00 11.00 3.37
CA VAL A 326 -8.41 12.36 3.40
C VAL A 326 -9.47 13.44 3.35
N ASN A 327 -10.51 13.31 2.50
CA ASN A 327 -11.62 14.26 2.43
C ASN A 327 -12.41 14.30 3.76
N LYS A 328 -12.64 13.14 4.39
CA LYS A 328 -13.33 13.05 5.68
C LYS A 328 -12.54 13.78 6.78
N LEU A 329 -11.22 13.59 6.82
CA LEU A 329 -10.36 14.32 7.76
C LEU A 329 -10.33 15.83 7.46
N MET A 330 -10.32 16.24 6.19
CA MET A 330 -10.32 17.63 5.77
C MET A 330 -11.63 18.34 6.13
N SER A 331 -12.75 17.64 6.17
CA SER A 331 -14.06 18.16 6.54
C SER A 331 -14.42 18.00 8.02
N ASP A 332 -13.46 17.64 8.87
CA ASP A 332 -13.65 17.36 10.31
C ASP A 332 -14.69 16.24 10.60
N HIS A 333 -14.81 15.26 9.70
CA HIS A 333 -15.69 14.09 9.83
C HIS A 333 -14.89 12.81 10.07
N GLU A 334 -13.98 12.84 11.03
CA GLU A 334 -13.12 11.68 11.36
C GLU A 334 -13.93 10.45 11.77
N GLU A 335 -15.10 10.63 12.38
CA GLU A 335 -16.01 9.56 12.77
C GLU A 335 -16.58 8.76 11.59
N ASP A 336 -16.52 9.32 10.37
CA ASP A 336 -16.96 8.66 9.14
C ASP A 336 -15.87 7.80 8.50
N VAL A 337 -14.63 7.92 8.96
CA VAL A 337 -13.52 7.14 8.43
C VAL A 337 -13.67 5.67 8.82
N ARG A 338 -13.87 4.79 7.83
CA ARG A 338 -13.87 3.33 8.04
C ARG A 338 -12.47 2.86 8.42
N PRO A 339 -12.23 2.32 9.61
CA PRO A 339 -10.89 1.98 10.05
C PRO A 339 -10.36 0.71 9.39
N CYS A 340 -9.09 0.73 9.00
CA CYS A 340 -8.35 -0.51 8.74
C CYS A 340 -8.14 -1.27 10.05
N ILE A 341 -8.57 -2.52 10.12
CA ILE A 341 -8.44 -3.36 11.32
C ILE A 341 -7.09 -4.09 11.44
N ARG A 342 -6.16 -3.83 10.52
CA ARG A 342 -4.79 -4.38 10.50
C ARG A 342 -4.73 -5.92 10.53
N CYS A 343 -5.70 -6.57 9.92
CA CYS A 343 -5.84 -8.04 9.91
C CYS A 343 -4.95 -8.74 8.89
N ASN A 344 -4.53 -8.06 7.83
CA ASN A 344 -3.79 -8.60 6.67
C ASN A 344 -4.52 -9.72 5.88
N GLU A 345 -5.78 -10.03 6.16
CA GLU A 345 -6.49 -11.19 5.59
C GLU A 345 -6.75 -11.07 4.08
N GLU A 346 -7.50 -10.03 3.67
CA GLU A 346 -7.96 -9.90 2.28
C GLU A 346 -7.08 -8.97 1.43
N CYS A 347 -6.10 -8.31 2.02
CA CYS A 347 -5.05 -7.58 1.30
C CYS A 347 -3.80 -8.46 1.15
N VAL A 348 -2.92 -8.49 2.15
CA VAL A 348 -1.66 -9.25 2.13
C VAL A 348 -1.91 -10.74 1.94
N GLY A 349 -2.89 -11.33 2.64
CA GLY A 349 -3.21 -12.76 2.57
C GLY A 349 -3.69 -13.20 1.19
N ARG A 350 -4.34 -12.30 0.41
CA ARG A 350 -4.70 -12.61 -0.98
C ARG A 350 -3.51 -12.46 -1.92
N ILE A 351 -2.81 -11.34 -1.85
CA ILE A 351 -1.71 -11.03 -2.78
C ILE A 351 -0.54 -11.98 -2.57
N VAL A 352 -0.03 -12.10 -1.34
CA VAL A 352 1.16 -12.88 -1.02
C VAL A 352 0.83 -14.34 -0.72
N GLY A 353 -0.24 -14.59 0.03
CA GLY A 353 -0.56 -15.95 0.49
C GLY A 353 -1.33 -16.80 -0.53
N ARG A 354 -2.21 -16.18 -1.33
CA ARG A 354 -3.07 -16.90 -2.29
C ARG A 354 -2.83 -16.52 -3.75
N LEU A 355 -1.96 -15.57 -4.02
CA LEU A 355 -1.65 -15.04 -5.37
C LEU A 355 -2.93 -14.65 -6.15
N THR A 356 -3.86 -13.97 -5.46
CA THR A 356 -5.13 -13.52 -6.04
C THR A 356 -5.27 -12.01 -5.91
N LYS A 357 -6.17 -11.42 -6.68
CA LYS A 357 -6.48 -9.98 -6.66
C LYS A 357 -6.77 -9.48 -5.24
N LEU A 358 -6.25 -8.29 -4.92
CA LEU A 358 -6.48 -7.58 -3.67
C LEU A 358 -7.98 -7.41 -3.37
N SER A 359 -8.34 -7.49 -2.09
CA SER A 359 -9.63 -7.12 -1.53
C SER A 359 -9.44 -6.60 -0.10
N CYS A 360 -10.53 -6.36 0.64
CA CYS A 360 -10.46 -5.91 2.03
C CYS A 360 -11.54 -6.56 2.89
N ALA A 361 -11.17 -7.01 4.09
CA ALA A 361 -12.10 -7.64 5.02
C ALA A 361 -13.19 -6.69 5.56
N VAL A 362 -12.99 -5.37 5.45
CA VAL A 362 -13.93 -4.35 5.93
C VAL A 362 -14.50 -3.47 4.83
N ASN A 363 -13.95 -3.54 3.61
CA ASN A 363 -14.41 -2.76 2.46
C ASN A 363 -14.64 -3.69 1.26
N PRO A 364 -15.87 -4.12 0.99
CA PRO A 364 -16.19 -4.99 -0.14
C PRO A 364 -15.90 -4.38 -1.51
N GLN A 365 -15.81 -3.05 -1.59
CA GLN A 365 -15.57 -2.32 -2.85
C GLN A 365 -14.10 -2.30 -3.27
N ALA A 366 -13.15 -2.68 -2.39
CA ALA A 366 -11.72 -2.59 -2.70
C ALA A 366 -11.33 -3.43 -3.93
N CYS A 367 -10.82 -2.80 -4.98
CA CYS A 367 -10.56 -3.33 -6.32
C CYS A 367 -11.79 -3.85 -7.08
N GLU A 368 -12.98 -3.39 -6.68
CA GLU A 368 -14.27 -3.67 -7.30
C GLU A 368 -15.15 -2.40 -7.22
N GLU A 369 -14.53 -1.22 -7.25
CA GLU A 369 -15.17 0.07 -6.92
C GLU A 369 -16.40 0.33 -7.80
N GLU A 370 -16.31 0.11 -9.11
CA GLU A 370 -17.46 0.30 -10.01
C GLU A 370 -18.49 -0.82 -9.88
N ARG A 371 -18.05 -2.08 -9.72
CA ARG A 371 -18.95 -3.23 -9.62
C ARG A 371 -19.84 -3.18 -8.38
N PHE A 372 -19.30 -2.73 -7.24
CA PHE A 372 -20.01 -2.62 -5.97
C PHE A 372 -20.31 -1.16 -5.60
N ALA A 373 -20.33 -0.26 -6.59
CA ALA A 373 -20.73 1.12 -6.37
C ALA A 373 -22.16 1.17 -5.80
N ILE A 374 -22.33 1.88 -4.68
CA ILE A 374 -23.64 2.10 -4.08
C ILE A 374 -24.42 3.08 -4.96
N LYS A 375 -25.52 2.61 -5.55
CA LYS A 375 -26.36 3.38 -6.47
C LYS A 375 -27.78 3.50 -5.90
N PRO A 376 -28.45 4.64 -6.05
CA PRO A 376 -29.82 4.79 -5.57
C PRO A 376 -30.73 3.68 -6.13
N CYS A 377 -31.56 3.08 -5.28
CA CYS A 377 -32.51 2.04 -5.68
C CYS A 377 -33.58 2.61 -6.63
N SER A 378 -34.02 1.81 -7.59
CA SER A 378 -35.12 2.16 -8.49
C SER A 378 -36.50 2.11 -7.80
N GLN A 379 -36.64 1.32 -6.75
CA GLN A 379 -37.83 1.14 -5.95
C GLN A 379 -37.44 0.91 -4.49
N VAL A 380 -37.96 1.73 -3.58
CA VAL A 380 -37.75 1.56 -2.14
C VAL A 380 -38.44 0.29 -1.65
N LYS A 381 -37.73 -0.50 -0.86
CA LYS A 381 -38.20 -1.73 -0.20
C LYS A 381 -38.08 -1.61 1.30
N ASN A 382 -38.88 -2.34 2.02
CA ASN A 382 -38.77 -2.58 3.46
C ASN A 382 -37.91 -3.84 3.67
N ILE A 383 -36.70 -3.67 4.19
CA ILE A 383 -35.71 -4.72 4.36
C ILE A 383 -35.54 -5.03 5.83
N VAL A 384 -35.68 -6.31 6.19
CA VAL A 384 -35.41 -6.80 7.54
C VAL A 384 -34.06 -7.53 7.55
N VAL A 385 -33.17 -7.10 8.41
CA VAL A 385 -31.87 -7.76 8.64
C VAL A 385 -31.91 -8.49 9.98
N ILE A 386 -31.62 -9.79 9.98
CA ILE A 386 -31.61 -10.62 11.19
C ILE A 386 -30.15 -10.75 11.70
N GLY A 387 -29.88 -10.12 12.83
CA GLY A 387 -28.61 -10.12 13.51
C GLY A 387 -27.72 -8.91 13.18
N ALA A 388 -27.23 -8.25 14.24
CA ALA A 388 -26.33 -7.10 14.17
C ALA A 388 -24.84 -7.51 14.26
N GLY A 389 -24.47 -8.64 13.68
CA GLY A 389 -23.07 -9.01 13.42
C GLY A 389 -22.51 -8.25 12.21
N PRO A 390 -21.19 -8.36 11.89
CA PRO A 390 -20.57 -7.56 10.84
C PRO A 390 -21.23 -7.71 9.46
N ALA A 391 -21.69 -8.89 9.11
CA ALA A 391 -22.40 -9.13 7.84
C ALA A 391 -23.74 -8.38 7.79
N GLY A 392 -24.55 -8.49 8.86
CA GLY A 392 -25.84 -7.80 8.94
C GLY A 392 -25.67 -6.27 8.99
N LEU A 393 -24.68 -5.77 9.73
CA LEU A 393 -24.38 -4.33 9.80
C LEU A 393 -23.98 -3.76 8.43
N GLU A 394 -23.13 -4.45 7.66
CA GLU A 394 -22.74 -3.98 6.31
C GLU A 394 -23.89 -4.11 5.32
N ALA A 395 -24.69 -5.21 5.36
CA ALA A 395 -25.85 -5.37 4.51
C ALA A 395 -26.87 -4.25 4.76
N ALA A 396 -27.17 -3.96 6.03
CA ALA A 396 -28.08 -2.88 6.42
C ALA A 396 -27.56 -1.50 5.96
N ARG A 397 -26.26 -1.24 6.17
CA ARG A 397 -25.63 0.02 5.76
C ARG A 397 -25.72 0.23 4.24
N VAL A 398 -25.40 -0.79 3.45
CA VAL A 398 -25.46 -0.68 1.98
C VAL A 398 -26.90 -0.48 1.52
N ALA A 399 -27.84 -1.30 1.98
CA ALA A 399 -29.25 -1.19 1.60
C ALA A 399 -29.85 0.17 1.96
N ALA A 400 -29.54 0.70 3.17
CA ALA A 400 -29.99 2.02 3.58
C ALA A 400 -29.32 3.14 2.75
N ALA A 401 -28.04 3.01 2.41
CA ALA A 401 -27.33 3.96 1.55
C ALA A 401 -27.86 3.95 0.10
N GLU A 402 -28.44 2.84 -0.36
CA GLU A 402 -29.18 2.75 -1.64
C GLU A 402 -30.58 3.37 -1.56
N GLY A 403 -31.06 3.72 -0.38
CA GLY A 403 -32.34 4.40 -0.14
C GLY A 403 -33.50 3.47 0.25
N HIS A 404 -33.22 2.25 0.70
CA HIS A 404 -34.22 1.34 1.26
C HIS A 404 -34.57 1.66 2.70
N ASN A 405 -35.77 1.29 3.17
CA ASN A 405 -36.15 1.29 4.58
C ASN A 405 -35.58 0.04 5.24
N VAL A 406 -34.70 0.19 6.22
CA VAL A 406 -33.97 -0.95 6.80
C VAL A 406 -34.19 -1.02 8.32
N GLU A 407 -34.56 -2.21 8.80
CA GLU A 407 -34.62 -2.51 10.23
C GLU A 407 -33.74 -3.73 10.55
N ILE A 408 -32.98 -3.62 11.65
CA ILE A 408 -32.16 -4.73 12.15
C ILE A 408 -32.81 -5.28 13.43
N TYR A 409 -32.92 -6.61 13.53
CA TYR A 409 -33.38 -7.28 14.74
C TYR A 409 -32.23 -8.08 15.34
N GLU A 410 -31.82 -7.73 16.58
CA GLU A 410 -30.69 -8.32 17.29
C GLU A 410 -31.17 -8.94 18.62
N LYS A 411 -30.81 -10.20 18.84
CA LYS A 411 -31.23 -10.94 20.05
C LYS A 411 -30.53 -10.46 21.33
N THR A 412 -29.38 -9.81 21.22
CA THR A 412 -28.63 -9.24 22.35
C THR A 412 -28.93 -7.74 22.51
N ASN A 413 -28.29 -7.11 23.47
CA ASN A 413 -28.42 -5.67 23.74
C ASN A 413 -27.31 -4.83 23.08
N MET A 414 -26.52 -5.39 22.14
CA MET A 414 -25.40 -4.70 21.51
C MET A 414 -25.18 -5.16 20.06
N ILE A 415 -24.60 -4.27 19.25
CA ILE A 415 -24.14 -4.57 17.90
C ILE A 415 -22.75 -5.18 17.89
N GLY A 416 -22.30 -5.68 16.71
CA GLY A 416 -20.96 -6.20 16.44
C GLY A 416 -20.82 -7.72 16.57
N GLY A 417 -21.77 -8.40 17.25
CA GLY A 417 -21.73 -9.85 17.38
C GLY A 417 -20.37 -10.36 17.90
N GLN A 418 -19.74 -11.30 17.19
CA GLN A 418 -18.44 -11.85 17.56
C GLN A 418 -17.29 -10.85 17.51
N LEU A 419 -17.38 -9.76 16.71
CA LEU A 419 -16.35 -8.71 16.69
C LEU A 419 -16.18 -8.06 18.06
N SER A 420 -17.30 -7.81 18.77
CA SER A 420 -17.27 -7.19 20.11
C SER A 420 -16.52 -8.07 21.12
N VAL A 421 -16.65 -9.39 21.02
CA VAL A 421 -15.89 -10.34 21.84
C VAL A 421 -14.41 -10.39 21.41
N ALA A 422 -14.15 -10.47 20.11
CA ALA A 422 -12.80 -10.51 19.56
C ALA A 422 -12.00 -9.21 19.85
N ALA A 423 -12.67 -8.10 20.08
CA ALA A 423 -12.08 -6.78 20.39
C ALA A 423 -11.64 -6.64 21.86
N THR A 424 -11.83 -7.64 22.72
CA THR A 424 -11.49 -7.57 24.14
C THR A 424 -9.99 -7.30 24.42
N PRO A 425 -9.02 -7.92 23.69
CA PRO A 425 -7.61 -7.60 23.86
C PRO A 425 -7.30 -6.15 23.46
N LYS A 426 -6.49 -5.44 24.27
CA LYS A 426 -6.15 -4.03 24.03
C LYS A 426 -5.53 -3.76 22.66
N PHE A 427 -4.67 -4.65 22.16
CA PHE A 427 -4.03 -4.50 20.85
C PHE A 427 -4.99 -4.66 19.67
N LYS A 428 -6.26 -5.07 19.90
CA LYS A 428 -7.32 -5.17 18.90
C LYS A 428 -8.31 -3.99 18.93
N ASP A 429 -7.91 -2.84 19.41
CA ASP A 429 -8.79 -1.66 19.50
C ASP A 429 -9.36 -1.22 18.15
N GLN A 430 -8.70 -1.54 17.04
CA GLN A 430 -9.25 -1.27 15.71
C GLN A 430 -10.59 -1.99 15.43
N LEU A 431 -10.83 -3.16 16.05
CA LEU A 431 -12.13 -3.83 15.96
C LEU A 431 -13.23 -3.05 16.69
N LYS A 432 -12.91 -2.43 17.85
CA LYS A 432 -13.86 -1.55 18.56
C LYS A 432 -14.18 -0.32 17.73
N LYS A 433 -13.16 0.28 17.09
CA LYS A 433 -13.37 1.43 16.19
C LYS A 433 -14.26 1.05 15.01
N LEU A 434 -14.13 -0.15 14.45
CA LEU A 434 -15.01 -0.63 13.38
C LEU A 434 -16.46 -0.79 13.85
N VAL A 435 -16.69 -1.39 15.03
CA VAL A 435 -18.06 -1.49 15.59
C VAL A 435 -18.65 -0.10 15.83
N LYS A 436 -17.85 0.83 16.37
CA LYS A 436 -18.29 2.21 16.58
C LYS A 436 -18.59 2.94 15.26
N TRP A 437 -17.78 2.69 14.22
CA TRP A 437 -18.03 3.24 12.89
C TRP A 437 -19.38 2.74 12.33
N PHE A 438 -19.69 1.45 12.44
CA PHE A 438 -21.01 0.95 12.04
C PHE A 438 -22.14 1.63 12.78
N GLU A 439 -22.01 1.84 14.10
CA GLU A 439 -23.02 2.55 14.88
C GLU A 439 -23.26 3.97 14.34
N VAL A 440 -22.17 4.71 14.05
CA VAL A 440 -22.25 6.06 13.47
C VAL A 440 -22.92 6.06 12.10
N GLN A 441 -22.52 5.14 11.22
CA GLN A 441 -23.06 5.09 9.85
C GLN A 441 -24.53 4.70 9.83
N LEU A 442 -24.94 3.70 10.60
CA LEU A 442 -26.33 3.27 10.66
C LEU A 442 -27.25 4.33 11.25
N ASN A 443 -26.78 5.09 12.27
CA ASN A 443 -27.49 6.23 12.81
C ASN A 443 -27.67 7.36 11.77
N LYS A 444 -26.62 7.66 10.98
CA LYS A 444 -26.69 8.68 9.90
C LYS A 444 -27.62 8.26 8.75
N LEU A 445 -27.87 6.98 8.60
CA LEU A 445 -28.74 6.37 7.57
C LEU A 445 -30.14 6.05 8.09
N ASP A 446 -30.49 6.50 9.30
CA ASP A 446 -31.79 6.27 9.96
C ASP A 446 -32.19 4.79 10.06
N VAL A 447 -31.21 3.87 10.16
CA VAL A 447 -31.47 2.44 10.34
C VAL A 447 -31.94 2.17 11.77
N ILE A 448 -33.10 1.54 11.92
CA ILE A 448 -33.66 1.19 13.23
C ILE A 448 -33.12 -0.15 13.69
N ILE A 449 -32.60 -0.22 14.92
CA ILE A 449 -32.09 -1.46 15.52
C ILE A 449 -32.96 -1.85 16.72
N HIS A 450 -33.61 -3.01 16.62
CA HIS A 450 -34.44 -3.61 17.68
C HIS A 450 -33.58 -4.60 18.48
N PHE A 451 -33.12 -4.16 19.65
CA PHE A 451 -32.36 -4.99 20.58
C PHE A 451 -33.20 -5.91 21.42
N ASN A 452 -32.62 -7.00 21.95
CA ASN A 452 -33.25 -8.00 22.78
C ASN A 452 -34.44 -8.68 22.07
N TYR A 453 -34.38 -8.79 20.75
CA TYR A 453 -35.44 -9.42 19.93
C TYR A 453 -34.85 -10.59 19.12
N GLU A 454 -35.20 -11.80 19.56
CA GLU A 454 -34.84 -13.01 18.83
C GLU A 454 -35.93 -13.34 17.81
N VAL A 455 -35.65 -13.15 16.53
CA VAL A 455 -36.57 -13.40 15.42
C VAL A 455 -36.92 -14.89 15.34
N LYS A 456 -38.22 -15.21 15.24
CA LYS A 456 -38.75 -16.54 15.02
C LYS A 456 -39.32 -16.69 13.62
N ALA A 457 -39.38 -17.92 13.10
CA ALA A 457 -39.78 -18.17 11.72
C ALA A 457 -41.24 -17.76 11.39
N ASP A 458 -42.08 -17.61 12.39
CA ASP A 458 -43.50 -17.24 12.29
C ASP A 458 -43.75 -15.75 12.62
N ASP A 459 -42.71 -14.97 12.92
CA ASP A 459 -42.84 -13.56 13.25
C ASP A 459 -43.49 -12.76 12.11
N GLN A 460 -44.41 -11.86 12.50
CA GLN A 460 -45.12 -11.01 11.55
C GLN A 460 -44.23 -10.07 10.79
N ILE A 461 -43.09 -9.64 11.38
CA ILE A 461 -42.10 -8.78 10.74
C ILE A 461 -41.55 -9.38 9.43
N LEU A 462 -41.41 -10.71 9.38
CA LEU A 462 -40.91 -11.42 8.19
C LEU A 462 -41.92 -11.41 7.04
N LYS A 463 -43.24 -11.39 7.38
CA LYS A 463 -44.33 -11.34 6.39
C LYS A 463 -44.51 -9.95 5.80
N ASN A 464 -44.10 -8.91 6.50
CA ASN A 464 -44.25 -7.51 6.09
C ASN A 464 -43.01 -6.99 5.36
N ALA A 465 -41.92 -7.75 5.36
CA ALA A 465 -40.70 -7.39 4.67
C ALA A 465 -40.77 -7.70 3.16
N ASP A 466 -40.30 -6.80 2.33
CA ASP A 466 -40.10 -7.03 0.90
C ASP A 466 -38.87 -7.92 0.66
N GLN A 467 -37.90 -7.88 1.62
CA GLN A 467 -36.65 -8.67 1.55
C GLN A 467 -36.13 -8.95 2.99
N ILE A 468 -35.50 -10.12 3.16
CA ILE A 468 -34.88 -10.53 4.41
C ILE A 468 -33.43 -10.92 4.12
#